data_065cf20f71d2f286551728a0cb8d842a
#
_entry.id   065cf20f71d2f286551728a0cb8d842a
#
_cell.length_a   1.000
_cell.length_b   1.000
_cell.length_c   1.000
_cell.angle_alpha   90.00
_cell.angle_beta   90.00
_cell.angle_gamma   90.00
#
_symmetry.space_group_name_H-M   'P 1'
#
loop_
_entity.id
_entity.type
_entity.pdbx_description
1 polymer ?
#
loop_
_entity_poly.entity_id
_entity_poly.type
_entity_poly.pdbx_seq_one_letter_code
_entity_poly.pdbx_strand_id
1 'polypeptide(L)'
;DTDSITSAIVMENFEKKLGHENVKAVRTGNVNKETQFVLNYLGMEAPDLIEDVEDGQEVILVDHNEATQCVNNIANSKILKVVDHHTMNFVAPYQLYYRTEPVGCTQTVLFKMYKENDIEIDKNIATLMLSAIASDTLVLKSPTTTDDDRKAVKELEKISGLNINDFGVDGQGNTSPIPRAHNGHRIFR
;
A
#
# COMPACT_ATOMS: atom_id res chain seq x y z
N ASP A 1 6.84 4.01 5.25
CA ASP A 1 7.33 3.78 3.89
C ASP A 1 6.19 3.87 2.87
N THR A 2 6.49 3.60 1.61
CA THR A 2 5.52 3.74 0.51
C THR A 2 4.45 2.67 0.59
N ASP A 3 4.79 1.41 0.88
CA ASP A 3 3.80 0.33 0.97
C ASP A 3 2.80 0.59 2.09
N SER A 4 3.26 0.88 3.31
CA SER A 4 2.38 1.11 4.46
C SER A 4 1.35 2.22 4.22
N ILE A 5 1.80 3.39 3.73
CA ILE A 5 0.91 4.55 3.54
C ILE A 5 -0.03 4.34 2.37
N THR A 6 0.47 3.83 1.25
CA THR A 6 -0.40 3.56 0.09
C THR A 6 -1.36 2.42 0.37
N SER A 7 -0.97 1.40 1.14
CA SER A 7 -1.85 0.31 1.56
C SER A 7 -3.00 0.80 2.44
N ALA A 8 -2.77 1.77 3.33
CA ALA A 8 -3.85 2.38 4.10
C ALA A 8 -4.87 3.09 3.18
N ILE A 9 -4.40 3.86 2.20
CA ILE A 9 -5.27 4.57 1.23
C ILE A 9 -6.04 3.57 0.36
N VAL A 10 -5.36 2.54 -0.15
CA VAL A 10 -5.97 1.51 -1.00
C VAL A 10 -6.98 0.68 -0.22
N MET A 11 -6.70 0.34 1.04
CA MET A 11 -7.64 -0.38 1.91
C MET A 11 -8.86 0.47 2.24
N GLU A 12 -8.71 1.77 2.50
CA GLU A 12 -9.86 2.68 2.66
C GLU A 12 -10.76 2.65 1.42
N ASN A 13 -10.17 2.76 0.24
CA ASN A 13 -10.93 2.69 -1.02
C ASN A 13 -11.63 1.34 -1.17
N PHE A 14 -10.93 0.23 -0.89
CA PHE A 14 -11.49 -1.12 -0.96
C PHE A 14 -12.71 -1.29 -0.04
N GLU A 15 -12.58 -0.90 1.24
CA GLU A 15 -13.66 -1.01 2.21
C GLU A 15 -14.87 -0.14 1.83
N LYS A 16 -14.64 1.08 1.33
CA LYS A 16 -15.72 1.94 0.83
C LYS A 16 -16.44 1.34 -0.38
N LYS A 17 -15.73 0.69 -1.28
CA LYS A 17 -16.32 -0.03 -2.41
C LYS A 17 -17.16 -1.24 -1.96
N LEU A 18 -16.84 -1.83 -0.81
CA LEU A 18 -17.67 -2.86 -0.17
C LEU A 18 -18.88 -2.31 0.60
N GLY A 19 -19.04 -0.99 0.69
CA GLY A 19 -20.14 -0.33 1.38
C GLY A 19 -19.85 0.11 2.82
N HIS A 20 -18.60 0.03 3.27
CA HIS A 20 -18.17 0.46 4.60
C HIS A 20 -17.77 1.94 4.56
N GLU A 21 -18.74 2.85 4.72
CA GLU A 21 -18.52 4.30 4.52
C GLU A 21 -17.63 4.96 5.60
N ASN A 22 -17.60 4.44 6.83
CA ASN A 22 -16.92 5.04 7.98
C ASN A 22 -15.46 4.60 8.15
N VAL A 23 -14.81 4.22 7.07
CA VAL A 23 -13.39 3.85 7.07
C VAL A 23 -12.53 5.04 6.67
N LYS A 24 -11.44 5.24 7.38
CA LYS A 24 -10.48 6.31 7.11
C LYS A 24 -9.05 5.79 7.19
N ALA A 25 -8.26 6.05 6.17
CA ALA A 25 -6.83 5.80 6.19
C ALA A 25 -6.14 6.74 7.18
N VAL A 26 -5.24 6.17 7.96
CA VAL A 26 -4.39 6.91 8.90
C VAL A 26 -2.96 6.38 8.82
N ARG A 27 -2.00 7.14 9.32
CA ARG A 27 -0.59 6.74 9.41
C ARG A 27 -0.06 6.94 10.81
N THR A 28 0.95 6.18 11.17
CA THR A 28 1.61 6.25 12.48
C THR A 28 3.00 6.87 12.42
N GLY A 29 3.49 7.17 11.22
CA GLY A 29 4.82 7.73 11.00
C GLY A 29 4.86 8.83 9.96
N ASN A 30 6.03 9.47 9.84
CA ASN A 30 6.25 10.52 8.85
C ASN A 30 6.30 9.95 7.43
N VAL A 31 5.78 10.73 6.49
CA VAL A 31 5.86 10.43 5.05
C VAL A 31 7.29 10.63 4.57
N ASN A 32 7.88 9.62 3.94
CA ASN A 32 9.19 9.77 3.32
C ASN A 32 9.08 10.50 1.97
N LYS A 33 10.23 10.89 1.40
CA LYS A 33 10.28 11.66 0.15
C LYS A 33 9.67 10.91 -1.04
N GLU A 34 9.86 9.61 -1.09
CA GLU A 34 9.32 8.75 -2.14
C GLU A 34 7.80 8.73 -2.11
N THR A 35 7.22 8.43 -0.96
CA THR A 35 5.77 8.44 -0.75
C THR A 35 5.18 9.83 -1.02
N GLN A 36 5.83 10.89 -0.53
CA GLN A 36 5.38 12.26 -0.78
C GLN A 36 5.38 12.58 -2.28
N PHE A 37 6.37 12.10 -3.02
CA PHE A 37 6.41 12.29 -4.47
C PHE A 37 5.21 11.64 -5.16
N VAL A 38 4.88 10.39 -4.80
CA VAL A 38 3.72 9.67 -5.36
C VAL A 38 2.42 10.39 -5.06
N LEU A 39 2.23 10.81 -3.80
CA LEU A 39 1.03 11.53 -3.38
C LEU A 39 0.91 12.87 -4.13
N ASN A 40 1.99 13.63 -4.25
CA ASN A 40 2.00 14.90 -5.00
C ASN A 40 1.70 14.68 -6.49
N TYR A 41 2.26 13.62 -7.09
CA TYR A 41 1.98 13.25 -8.48
C TYR A 41 0.49 13.00 -8.73
N LEU A 42 -0.19 12.40 -7.75
CA LEU A 42 -1.63 12.11 -7.81
C LEU A 42 -2.51 13.27 -7.33
N GLY A 43 -1.93 14.37 -6.81
CA GLY A 43 -2.68 15.45 -6.18
C GLY A 43 -3.40 15.02 -4.91
N MET A 44 -2.86 14.04 -4.19
CA MET A 44 -3.43 13.49 -2.97
C MET A 44 -2.70 14.00 -1.74
N GLU A 45 -3.43 14.22 -0.66
CA GLU A 45 -2.85 14.49 0.65
C GLU A 45 -2.50 13.19 1.37
N ALA A 46 -1.49 13.25 2.24
CA ALA A 46 -1.15 12.12 3.10
C ALA A 46 -2.27 11.88 4.12
N PRO A 47 -2.52 10.61 4.50
CA PRO A 47 -3.43 10.29 5.59
C PRO A 47 -3.05 11.02 6.89
N ASP A 48 -4.04 11.28 7.75
CA ASP A 48 -3.79 11.91 9.05
C ASP A 48 -2.83 11.08 9.90
N LEU A 49 -1.92 11.76 10.59
CA LEU A 49 -1.05 11.15 11.58
C LEU A 49 -1.84 10.90 12.85
N ILE A 50 -1.77 9.67 13.38
CA ILE A 50 -2.31 9.32 14.69
C ILE A 50 -1.20 8.73 15.57
N GLU A 51 -1.30 8.94 16.87
CA GLU A 51 -0.38 8.39 17.86
C GLU A 51 -1.05 7.35 18.75
N ASP A 52 -2.38 7.36 18.81
CA ASP A 52 -3.18 6.56 19.71
C ASP A 52 -4.53 6.15 19.08
N VAL A 53 -5.15 5.11 19.62
CA VAL A 53 -6.52 4.68 19.30
C VAL A 53 -7.33 4.55 20.59
N GLU A 54 -8.64 4.75 20.50
CA GLU A 54 -9.55 4.63 21.64
C GLU A 54 -9.79 3.16 22.01
N ASP A 55 -10.18 2.90 23.26
CA ASP A 55 -10.60 1.59 23.73
C ASP A 55 -11.81 1.09 22.90
N GLY A 56 -11.68 -0.10 22.34
CA GLY A 56 -12.72 -0.72 21.50
C GLY A 56 -12.83 -0.14 20.09
N GLN A 57 -11.99 0.80 19.71
CA GLN A 57 -11.99 1.32 18.34
C GLN A 57 -11.72 0.21 17.33
N GLU A 58 -12.54 0.15 16.30
CA GLU A 58 -12.35 -0.81 15.21
C GLU A 58 -11.19 -0.37 14.30
N VAL A 59 -10.26 -1.30 14.03
CA VAL A 59 -9.01 -1.05 13.32
C VAL A 59 -8.77 -2.13 12.27
N ILE A 60 -8.23 -1.72 11.12
CA ILE A 60 -7.65 -2.59 10.10
C ILE A 60 -6.15 -2.33 10.05
N LEU A 61 -5.34 -3.36 10.20
CA LEU A 61 -3.89 -3.29 10.05
C LEU A 61 -3.50 -3.65 8.62
N VAL A 62 -2.63 -2.86 8.02
CA VAL A 62 -2.06 -3.12 6.69
C VAL A 62 -0.55 -2.96 6.73
N ASP A 63 0.16 -3.86 6.05
CA ASP A 63 1.61 -3.84 5.90
C ASP A 63 2.40 -3.99 7.21
N HIS A 64 1.75 -4.36 8.28
CA HIS A 64 2.37 -4.73 9.55
C HIS A 64 1.38 -5.52 10.40
N ASN A 65 1.91 -6.32 11.33
CA ASN A 65 1.10 -7.10 12.27
C ASN A 65 1.68 -7.12 13.69
N GLU A 66 2.93 -6.69 13.89
CA GLU A 66 3.56 -6.68 15.20
C GLU A 66 3.08 -5.51 16.06
N ALA A 67 2.70 -5.78 17.32
CA ALA A 67 2.22 -4.76 18.25
C ALA A 67 3.22 -3.61 18.46
N THR A 68 4.53 -3.88 18.36
CA THR A 68 5.59 -2.89 18.50
C THR A 68 5.67 -1.88 17.33
N GLN A 69 5.06 -2.22 16.20
CA GLN A 69 4.99 -1.35 15.02
C GLN A 69 3.64 -0.65 14.90
N CYS A 70 2.69 -1.02 15.75
CA CYS A 70 1.36 -0.43 15.77
C CYS A 70 1.34 0.90 16.53
N VAL A 71 0.25 1.62 16.34
CA VAL A 71 -0.13 2.79 17.13
C VAL A 71 -0.29 2.43 18.61
N ASN A 72 -0.12 3.40 19.50
CA ASN A 72 -0.34 3.19 20.93
C ASN A 72 -1.77 2.69 21.20
N ASN A 73 -1.93 2.01 22.31
CA ASN A 73 -3.21 1.45 22.77
C ASN A 73 -3.85 0.40 21.83
N ILE A 74 -3.12 -0.09 20.84
CA ILE A 74 -3.64 -1.09 19.89
C ILE A 74 -4.17 -2.36 20.57
N ALA A 75 -3.62 -2.72 21.72
CA ALA A 75 -4.03 -3.90 22.51
C ALA A 75 -5.47 -3.79 23.03
N ASN A 76 -5.99 -2.59 23.22
CA ASN A 76 -7.35 -2.31 23.68
C ASN A 76 -8.32 -2.02 22.51
N SER A 77 -7.83 -1.97 21.29
CA SER A 77 -8.67 -1.82 20.09
C SER A 77 -9.32 -3.14 19.69
N LYS A 78 -10.24 -3.06 18.74
CA LYS A 78 -10.83 -4.23 18.07
C LYS A 78 -10.28 -4.33 16.65
N ILE A 79 -9.30 -5.18 16.45
CA ILE A 79 -8.75 -5.42 15.12
C ILE A 79 -9.72 -6.29 14.32
N LEU A 80 -10.23 -5.76 13.22
CA LEU A 80 -11.17 -6.44 12.35
C LEU A 80 -10.47 -7.26 11.27
N LYS A 81 -9.38 -6.69 10.71
CA LYS A 81 -8.63 -7.28 9.60
C LYS A 81 -7.15 -7.01 9.75
N VAL A 82 -6.34 -7.95 9.28
CA VAL A 82 -4.91 -7.78 9.04
C VAL A 82 -4.62 -8.22 7.61
N VAL A 83 -3.98 -7.36 6.82
CA VAL A 83 -3.52 -7.66 5.46
C VAL A 83 -2.05 -7.29 5.36
N ASP A 84 -1.20 -8.28 5.09
CA ASP A 84 0.25 -8.13 5.23
C ASP A 84 1.03 -9.10 4.33
N HIS A 85 2.32 -8.89 4.19
CA HIS A 85 3.25 -9.80 3.51
C HIS A 85 4.46 -10.16 4.39
N HIS A 86 4.53 -9.63 5.61
CA HIS A 86 5.61 -9.88 6.54
C HIS A 86 5.44 -11.20 7.34
N THR A 87 6.48 -11.58 8.06
CA THR A 87 6.41 -12.68 9.03
C THR A 87 5.36 -12.37 10.08
N MET A 88 4.52 -13.36 10.37
CA MET A 88 3.46 -13.21 11.35
C MET A 88 4.03 -13.19 12.78
N ASN A 89 3.73 -12.12 13.51
CA ASN A 89 3.97 -11.98 14.96
C ASN A 89 2.77 -11.27 15.59
N PHE A 90 1.61 -11.95 15.56
CA PHE A 90 0.31 -11.40 15.93
C PHE A 90 -0.48 -12.36 16.80
N VAL A 91 -1.12 -11.84 17.84
CA VAL A 91 -2.01 -12.60 18.72
C VAL A 91 -3.28 -11.78 18.93
N ALA A 92 -4.44 -12.41 18.76
CA ALA A 92 -5.74 -11.83 19.11
C ALA A 92 -6.55 -12.83 19.92
N PRO A 93 -7.33 -12.38 20.94
CA PRO A 93 -8.18 -13.25 21.74
C PRO A 93 -9.53 -13.55 21.06
N TYR A 94 -9.74 -13.13 19.83
CA TYR A 94 -10.99 -13.26 19.08
C TYR A 94 -10.73 -13.56 17.60
N GLN A 95 -11.77 -13.95 16.89
CA GLN A 95 -11.71 -14.20 15.44
C GLN A 95 -11.68 -12.89 14.65
N LEU A 96 -10.84 -12.84 13.63
CA LEU A 96 -10.73 -11.73 12.70
C LEU A 96 -10.37 -12.24 11.29
N TYR A 97 -10.49 -11.37 10.30
CA TYR A 97 -9.96 -11.66 8.97
C TYR A 97 -8.44 -11.46 8.98
N TYR A 98 -7.69 -12.51 8.70
CA TYR A 98 -6.23 -12.45 8.63
C TYR A 98 -5.76 -12.97 7.28
N ARG A 99 -5.12 -12.11 6.50
CA ARG A 99 -4.56 -12.48 5.21
C ARG A 99 -3.11 -12.04 5.12
N THR A 100 -2.21 -12.98 5.06
CA THR A 100 -0.80 -12.78 4.78
C THR A 100 -0.36 -13.71 3.65
N GLU A 101 0.47 -13.20 2.76
CA GLU A 101 0.99 -13.97 1.64
C GLU A 101 2.49 -13.69 1.46
N PRO A 102 3.31 -14.70 1.09
CA PRO A 102 4.74 -14.54 0.89
C PRO A 102 5.02 -13.92 -0.49
N VAL A 103 4.64 -12.66 -0.66
CA VAL A 103 4.81 -11.85 -1.87
C VAL A 103 5.75 -10.68 -1.60
N GLY A 104 6.14 -9.95 -2.62
CA GLY A 104 7.11 -8.86 -2.50
C GLY A 104 6.56 -7.57 -1.87
N CYS A 105 5.23 -7.39 -1.80
CA CYS A 105 4.59 -6.15 -1.35
C CYS A 105 3.14 -6.42 -0.93
N THR A 106 2.65 -5.73 0.11
CA THR A 106 1.25 -5.81 0.55
C THR A 106 0.26 -5.42 -0.55
N GLN A 107 0.65 -4.51 -1.45
CA GLN A 107 -0.19 -4.12 -2.57
C GLN A 107 -0.50 -5.27 -3.53
N THR A 108 0.36 -6.26 -3.63
CA THR A 108 0.07 -7.48 -4.41
C THR A 108 -1.07 -8.28 -3.79
N VAL A 109 -1.13 -8.34 -2.44
CA VAL A 109 -2.25 -8.96 -1.72
C VAL A 109 -3.53 -8.16 -1.94
N LEU A 110 -3.47 -6.84 -1.79
CA LEU A 110 -4.63 -5.95 -2.02
C LEU A 110 -5.13 -6.02 -3.46
N PHE A 111 -4.24 -6.04 -4.45
CA PHE A 111 -4.61 -6.25 -5.85
C PHE A 111 -5.44 -7.52 -6.03
N LYS A 112 -5.01 -8.65 -5.43
CA LYS A 112 -5.77 -9.91 -5.48
C LYS A 112 -7.14 -9.76 -4.82
N MET A 113 -7.24 -9.05 -3.69
CA MET A 113 -8.51 -8.80 -3.00
C MET A 113 -9.50 -8.02 -3.88
N TYR A 114 -9.03 -6.99 -4.61
CA TYR A 114 -9.87 -6.28 -5.57
C TYR A 114 -10.40 -7.21 -6.66
N LYS A 115 -9.54 -8.04 -7.24
CA LYS A 115 -9.91 -8.99 -8.29
C LYS A 115 -10.90 -10.04 -7.80
N GLU A 116 -10.69 -10.60 -6.62
CA GLU A 116 -11.55 -11.62 -5.99
C GLU A 116 -12.96 -11.10 -5.65
N ASN A 117 -13.09 -9.79 -5.43
CA ASN A 117 -14.36 -9.14 -5.12
C ASN A 117 -14.99 -8.41 -6.32
N ASP A 118 -14.44 -8.59 -7.53
CA ASP A 118 -14.90 -7.92 -8.75
C ASP A 118 -14.95 -6.37 -8.61
N ILE A 119 -14.04 -5.80 -7.83
CA ILE A 119 -13.94 -4.36 -7.63
C ILE A 119 -13.02 -3.77 -8.69
N GLU A 120 -13.49 -2.77 -9.41
CA GLU A 120 -12.70 -2.03 -10.39
C GLU A 120 -11.59 -1.24 -9.69
N ILE A 121 -10.36 -1.36 -10.22
CA ILE A 121 -9.20 -0.57 -9.79
C ILE A 121 -9.11 0.65 -10.72
N ASP A 122 -9.31 1.84 -10.17
CA ASP A 122 -9.13 3.07 -10.92
C ASP A 122 -7.65 3.43 -11.12
N LYS A 123 -7.40 4.43 -11.98
CA LYS A 123 -6.06 4.85 -12.36
C LYS A 123 -5.21 5.30 -11.17
N ASN A 124 -5.79 6.02 -10.20
CA ASN A 124 -5.07 6.53 -9.05
C ASN A 124 -4.69 5.40 -8.10
N ILE A 125 -5.64 4.50 -7.82
CA ILE A 125 -5.39 3.29 -7.00
C ILE A 125 -4.34 2.40 -7.67
N ALA A 126 -4.43 2.19 -8.98
CA ALA A 126 -3.42 1.42 -9.72
C ALA A 126 -2.03 2.06 -9.63
N THR A 127 -1.93 3.38 -9.67
CA THR A 127 -0.67 4.11 -9.54
C THR A 127 -0.08 3.96 -8.14
N LEU A 128 -0.90 4.06 -7.08
CA LEU A 128 -0.47 3.79 -5.69
C LEU A 128 0.06 2.36 -5.55
N MET A 129 -0.69 1.37 -6.01
CA MET A 129 -0.27 -0.04 -5.96
C MET A 129 1.05 -0.26 -6.70
N LEU A 130 1.16 0.25 -7.92
CA LEU A 130 2.36 0.09 -8.75
C LEU A 130 3.59 0.73 -8.13
N SER A 131 3.44 1.92 -7.52
CA SER A 131 4.54 2.63 -6.85
C SER A 131 5.10 1.85 -5.66
N ALA A 132 4.24 1.27 -4.83
CA ALA A 132 4.66 0.47 -3.69
C ALA A 132 5.33 -0.84 -4.12
N ILE A 133 4.76 -1.56 -5.10
CA ILE A 133 5.39 -2.76 -5.63
C ILE A 133 6.77 -2.43 -6.22
N ALA A 134 6.91 -1.30 -6.92
CA ALA A 134 8.20 -0.85 -7.45
C ALA A 134 9.22 -0.60 -6.32
N SER A 135 8.79 0.04 -5.23
CA SER A 135 9.62 0.30 -4.05
C SER A 135 10.11 -0.99 -3.41
N ASP A 136 9.19 -1.83 -2.95
CA ASP A 136 9.51 -3.02 -2.15
C ASP A 136 10.23 -4.10 -2.94
N THR A 137 9.96 -4.20 -4.24
CA THR A 137 10.60 -5.19 -5.11
C THR A 137 11.84 -4.66 -5.82
N LEU A 138 12.27 -3.42 -5.56
CA LEU A 138 13.35 -2.76 -6.30
C LEU A 138 13.14 -2.87 -7.82
N VAL A 139 11.94 -2.48 -8.26
CA VAL A 139 11.51 -2.59 -9.68
C VAL A 139 11.62 -4.03 -10.17
N LEU A 140 11.04 -4.97 -9.41
CA LEU A 140 11.03 -6.43 -9.66
C LEU A 140 12.42 -7.10 -9.66
N LYS A 141 13.44 -6.48 -9.07
CA LYS A 141 14.81 -7.01 -8.99
C LYS A 141 15.14 -7.64 -7.63
N SER A 142 14.32 -7.39 -6.61
CA SER A 142 14.51 -8.00 -5.28
C SER A 142 14.34 -9.52 -5.34
N PRO A 143 15.11 -10.27 -4.55
CA PRO A 143 14.91 -11.72 -4.41
C PRO A 143 13.57 -12.08 -3.76
N THR A 144 12.90 -11.13 -3.11
CA THR A 144 11.54 -11.30 -2.56
C THR A 144 10.44 -11.20 -3.59
N THR A 145 10.76 -10.77 -4.83
CA THR A 145 9.79 -10.63 -5.93
C THR A 145 9.24 -11.99 -6.35
N THR A 146 7.92 -12.10 -6.41
CA THR A 146 7.21 -13.31 -6.82
C THR A 146 6.55 -13.18 -8.19
N ASP A 147 6.05 -14.30 -8.72
CA ASP A 147 5.26 -14.29 -9.95
C ASP A 147 3.93 -13.54 -9.78
N ASP A 148 3.39 -13.51 -8.57
CA ASP A 148 2.16 -12.76 -8.28
C ASP A 148 2.40 -11.25 -8.34
N ASP A 149 3.56 -10.78 -7.86
CA ASP A 149 3.97 -9.38 -8.03
C ASP A 149 4.08 -9.00 -9.51
N ARG A 150 4.69 -9.88 -10.32
CA ARG A 150 4.83 -9.65 -11.78
C ARG A 150 3.49 -9.63 -12.50
N LYS A 151 2.55 -10.49 -12.12
CA LYS A 151 1.19 -10.51 -12.67
C LYS A 151 0.43 -9.24 -12.30
N ALA A 152 0.48 -8.82 -11.03
CA ALA A 152 -0.14 -7.59 -10.57
C ALA A 152 0.41 -6.38 -11.33
N VAL A 153 1.74 -6.24 -11.42
CA VAL A 153 2.39 -5.16 -12.18
C VAL A 153 1.90 -5.09 -13.61
N LYS A 154 1.83 -6.21 -14.32
CA LYS A 154 1.39 -6.26 -15.72
C LYS A 154 -0.02 -5.69 -15.93
N GLU A 155 -0.95 -5.93 -15.00
CA GLU A 155 -2.30 -5.36 -15.07
C GLU A 155 -2.32 -3.90 -14.61
N LEU A 156 -1.60 -3.57 -13.53
CA LEU A 156 -1.53 -2.21 -12.99
C LEU A 156 -0.89 -1.23 -13.96
N GLU A 157 0.11 -1.65 -14.73
CA GLU A 157 0.69 -0.84 -15.81
C GLU A 157 -0.36 -0.45 -16.86
N LYS A 158 -1.24 -1.38 -17.24
CA LYS A 158 -2.31 -1.11 -18.21
C LYS A 158 -3.33 -0.11 -17.66
N ILE A 159 -3.70 -0.24 -16.38
CA ILE A 159 -4.71 0.61 -15.74
C ILE A 159 -4.14 2.01 -15.47
N SER A 160 -2.94 2.09 -14.93
CA SER A 160 -2.29 3.37 -14.57
C SER A 160 -1.77 4.15 -15.78
N GLY A 161 -1.43 3.45 -16.87
CA GLY A 161 -0.74 4.02 -18.02
C GLY A 161 0.76 4.28 -17.76
N LEU A 162 1.29 3.79 -16.66
CA LEU A 162 2.71 3.90 -16.27
C LEU A 162 3.41 2.56 -16.51
N ASN A 163 4.73 2.60 -16.67
CA ASN A 163 5.56 1.40 -16.72
C ASN A 163 6.41 1.33 -15.45
N ILE A 164 6.53 0.16 -14.85
CA ILE A 164 7.30 0.00 -13.61
C ILE A 164 8.76 0.44 -13.75
N ASN A 165 9.33 0.33 -14.95
CA ASN A 165 10.68 0.81 -15.25
C ASN A 165 10.80 2.34 -15.32
N ASP A 166 9.67 3.07 -15.33
CA ASP A 166 9.65 4.52 -15.22
C ASP A 166 9.85 5.01 -13.78
N PHE A 167 9.77 4.09 -12.81
CA PHE A 167 10.15 4.35 -11.43
C PHE A 167 11.68 4.30 -11.35
N GLY A 168 12.29 5.46 -11.04
CA GLY A 168 13.73 5.52 -10.83
C GLY A 168 14.11 4.94 -9.47
N VAL A 169 15.29 4.35 -9.39
CA VAL A 169 15.93 4.03 -8.10
C VAL A 169 17.00 5.10 -7.89
N ASP A 170 16.92 5.87 -6.79
CA ASP A 170 17.96 6.83 -6.45
C ASP A 170 19.24 6.11 -5.97
N GLY A 171 20.30 6.85 -5.80
CA GLY A 171 21.60 6.31 -5.33
C GLY A 171 21.56 5.74 -3.90
N GLN A 172 20.41 5.84 -3.21
CA GLN A 172 20.17 5.30 -1.87
C GLN A 172 19.23 4.09 -1.90
N GLY A 173 18.78 3.66 -3.10
CA GLY A 173 17.89 2.52 -3.27
C GLY A 173 16.39 2.87 -3.14
N ASN A 174 16.02 4.16 -3.01
CA ASN A 174 14.63 4.56 -3.00
C ASN A 174 14.11 4.69 -4.43
N THR A 175 12.89 4.23 -4.66
CA THR A 175 12.20 4.37 -5.96
C THR A 175 11.34 5.62 -5.96
N SER A 176 11.26 6.30 -7.09
CA SER A 176 10.30 7.38 -7.32
C SER A 176 9.74 7.26 -8.72
N PRO A 177 8.44 7.45 -8.94
CA PRO A 177 7.89 7.48 -10.28
C PRO A 177 8.50 8.67 -11.02
N ILE A 178 9.15 8.39 -12.14
CA ILE A 178 9.62 9.41 -13.07
C ILE A 178 8.61 9.42 -14.21
N PRO A 179 7.66 10.38 -14.25
CA PRO A 179 6.74 10.47 -15.36
C PRO A 179 7.53 10.73 -16.63
N ARG A 180 7.60 9.76 -17.54
CA ARG A 180 7.98 10.04 -18.92
C ARG A 180 6.73 10.53 -19.62
N ALA A 181 6.76 11.80 -20.06
CA ALA A 181 5.78 12.27 -21.03
C ALA A 181 5.82 11.33 -22.24
N HIS A 182 4.67 11.05 -22.83
CA HIS A 182 4.51 10.17 -24.02
C HIS A 182 5.42 10.52 -25.20
N ASN A 183 6.21 11.58 -25.14
CA ASN A 183 7.12 12.07 -26.19
C ASN A 183 8.60 12.09 -25.77
N GLY A 184 9.02 11.27 -24.82
CA GLY A 184 10.44 11.06 -24.53
C GLY A 184 11.17 12.21 -23.85
N HIS A 185 10.50 13.26 -23.42
CA HIS A 185 11.11 14.37 -22.69
C HIS A 185 10.83 14.26 -21.19
N ARG A 186 11.89 14.23 -20.39
CA ARG A 186 11.81 14.36 -18.93
C ARG A 186 11.33 15.77 -18.61
N ILE A 187 10.21 15.90 -17.91
CA ILE A 187 9.79 17.18 -17.35
C ILE A 187 10.41 17.29 -15.96
N PHE A 188 11.57 17.93 -15.89
CA PHE A 188 12.08 18.51 -14.65
C PHE A 188 11.82 20.02 -14.70
N ARG A 189 11.12 20.54 -13.74
CA ARG A 189 11.27 21.90 -13.25
C ARG A 189 11.17 21.89 -11.75
#